data_dd8c4bafae6e79112c4027e254dfa6f1
#
_entry.id   dd8c4bafae6e79112c4027e254dfa6f1
#
_cell.length_a   1.000
_cell.length_b   1.000
_cell.length_c   1.000
_cell.angle_alpha   90.00
_cell.angle_beta   90.00
_cell.angle_gamma   90.00
#
_symmetry.space_group_name_H-M   'P 1'
#
loop_
_entity.id
_entity.type
_entity.pdbx_description
1 polymer ?
#
loop_
_entity_poly.entity_id
_entity_poly.type
_entity_poly.pdbx_seq_one_letter_code
_entity_poly.pdbx_strand_id
1 'polypeptide(L)'
;MSAYIKGKKTDEMTMPTEPPMRMLVIPANSSASSFLKILGDNDGIGLLFESEGDTLSQTLKSDYGNYSDVLRKAFHHELVSLSRRKDREYCEVANPRVSVALAGTPEQVRRLIPDAENGLMSRFCFYIIRFKRGIRNVFATSDISQSKNAMFKLLGDKFCHLHENFVRQGNYSFSLPSDLQEHFIEYLSRVNEECCDEVDNKMQGVVRRMGLIAYRIMMVLTSVRHLDNVIHKSSSDETVQLVCHEFDYSIAMSICDTLLYHAVFIYQNLSGNQSKRFNADSQETGVYARRNILYNMLPDTFTKKDYDAAVLTLGENGSTANKWIEAFIKDGKLCRIEQGKYRKIF
;
A
#
# COMPACT_ATOMS: atom_id res chain seq x y z
N MET A 1 27.87 -27.28 -6.30
CA MET A 1 28.59 -27.30 -4.98
C MET A 1 29.80 -28.23 -4.93
N SER A 2 29.76 -29.40 -5.52
CA SER A 2 30.89 -30.35 -5.47
C SER A 2 32.15 -29.90 -6.23
N ALA A 3 32.05 -29.08 -7.24
CA ALA A 3 33.20 -28.58 -8.01
C ALA A 3 33.96 -27.40 -7.34
N TYR A 4 33.26 -26.68 -6.45
CA TYR A 4 33.84 -25.50 -5.78
C TYR A 4 34.87 -25.83 -4.67
N ILE A 5 34.78 -27.02 -4.12
CA ILE A 5 35.57 -27.40 -2.91
C ILE A 5 36.95 -28.03 -3.25
N LYS A 6 37.24 -28.35 -4.51
CA LYS A 6 38.49 -29.09 -4.88
C LYS A 6 39.49 -28.34 -5.77
N GLY A 7 39.38 -27.02 -5.93
CA GLY A 7 40.37 -26.25 -6.72
C GLY A 7 41.65 -25.94 -5.93
N LYS A 8 42.66 -26.76 -6.05
CA LYS A 8 44.06 -26.38 -5.76
C LYS A 8 44.45 -25.24 -6.71
N LYS A 9 45.07 -24.18 -6.13
CA LYS A 9 45.72 -23.10 -6.89
C LYS A 9 46.64 -23.66 -7.95
N THR A 10 46.26 -23.63 -9.18
CA THR A 10 47.10 -23.67 -10.36
C THR A 10 46.65 -22.56 -11.29
N ASP A 11 47.60 -21.86 -11.85
CA ASP A 11 47.54 -20.61 -12.57
C ASP A 11 46.37 -20.49 -13.56
N GLU A 12 45.74 -19.28 -13.58
CA GLU A 12 44.82 -18.76 -14.60
C GLU A 12 43.45 -19.43 -14.77
N MET A 13 42.91 -20.14 -13.82
CA MET A 13 41.48 -20.45 -13.83
C MET A 13 40.69 -19.28 -13.22
N THR A 14 40.04 -18.52 -14.07
CA THR A 14 38.95 -17.61 -13.63
C THR A 14 37.94 -18.42 -12.83
N MET A 15 37.81 -18.10 -11.54
CA MET A 15 36.78 -18.75 -10.69
C MET A 15 35.42 -18.63 -11.38
N PRO A 16 34.67 -19.74 -11.47
CA PRO A 16 33.30 -19.64 -12.03
C PRO A 16 32.48 -18.67 -11.19
N THR A 17 31.75 -17.79 -11.86
CA THR A 17 30.84 -16.84 -11.23
C THR A 17 29.84 -17.60 -10.37
N GLU A 18 29.65 -17.16 -9.12
CA GLU A 18 28.66 -17.75 -8.22
C GLU A 18 27.27 -17.62 -8.87
N PRO A 19 26.47 -18.70 -8.92
CA PRO A 19 25.14 -18.61 -9.50
C PRO A 19 24.24 -17.67 -8.68
N PRO A 20 23.30 -16.94 -9.33
CA PRO A 20 22.43 -16.00 -8.63
C PRO A 20 21.55 -16.71 -7.60
N MET A 21 21.44 -16.12 -6.40
CA MET A 21 20.59 -16.62 -5.34
C MET A 21 19.18 -16.01 -5.45
N ARG A 22 18.30 -16.67 -6.17
CA ARG A 22 16.94 -16.17 -6.39
C ARG A 22 16.02 -16.47 -5.20
N MET A 23 15.53 -15.42 -4.55
CA MET A 23 14.57 -15.45 -3.43
C MET A 23 13.51 -14.40 -3.63
N LEU A 24 12.27 -14.79 -3.90
CA LEU A 24 11.17 -13.83 -4.01
C LEU A 24 10.95 -13.08 -2.69
N VAL A 25 10.94 -13.80 -1.58
CA VAL A 25 10.77 -13.21 -0.23
C VAL A 25 12.16 -12.97 0.34
N ILE A 26 12.53 -11.70 0.47
CA ILE A 26 13.80 -11.28 1.05
C ILE A 26 13.62 -11.14 2.56
N PRO A 27 14.43 -11.82 3.40
CA PRO A 27 14.33 -11.71 4.85
C PRO A 27 14.59 -10.29 5.34
N ALA A 28 13.74 -9.76 6.22
CA ALA A 28 13.89 -8.39 6.73
C ALA A 28 15.12 -8.19 7.61
N ASN A 29 15.68 -9.26 8.18
CA ASN A 29 16.91 -9.23 8.97
C ASN A 29 18.20 -9.32 8.12
N SER A 30 18.08 -9.18 6.79
CA SER A 30 19.26 -9.13 5.90
C SER A 30 20.09 -7.88 6.18
N SER A 31 21.43 -8.00 6.03
CA SER A 31 22.28 -6.81 5.97
C SER A 31 21.98 -6.00 4.70
N ALA A 32 22.30 -4.71 4.68
CA ALA A 32 22.06 -3.85 3.52
C ALA A 32 22.72 -4.40 2.23
N SER A 33 23.92 -4.99 2.34
CA SER A 33 24.58 -5.62 1.19
C SER A 33 23.89 -6.91 0.75
N SER A 34 23.47 -7.76 1.70
CA SER A 34 22.76 -8.99 1.38
C SER A 34 21.42 -8.67 0.71
N PHE A 35 20.69 -7.67 1.21
CA PHE A 35 19.43 -7.22 0.63
C PHE A 35 19.63 -6.79 -0.83
N LEU A 36 20.61 -5.93 -1.11
CA LEU A 36 20.89 -5.44 -2.47
C LEU A 36 21.39 -6.55 -3.40
N LYS A 37 22.23 -7.47 -2.91
CA LYS A 37 22.71 -8.61 -3.69
C LYS A 37 21.56 -9.53 -4.09
N ILE A 38 20.69 -9.91 -3.13
CA ILE A 38 19.52 -10.75 -3.42
C ILE A 38 18.58 -10.03 -4.39
N LEU A 39 18.37 -8.73 -4.22
CA LEU A 39 17.54 -7.93 -5.11
C LEU A 39 18.13 -7.89 -6.54
N GLY A 40 19.46 -7.76 -6.67
CA GLY A 40 20.15 -7.85 -7.94
C GLY A 40 20.03 -9.24 -8.59
N ASP A 41 20.23 -10.30 -7.82
CA ASP A 41 20.07 -11.69 -8.25
C ASP A 41 18.63 -12.02 -8.72
N ASN A 42 17.65 -11.27 -8.24
CA ASN A 42 16.24 -11.36 -8.59
C ASN A 42 15.82 -10.40 -9.74
N ASP A 43 16.74 -9.87 -10.51
CA ASP A 43 16.46 -8.91 -11.57
C ASP A 43 15.72 -7.64 -11.05
N GLY A 44 16.04 -7.22 -9.83
CA GLY A 44 15.47 -6.05 -9.17
C GLY A 44 14.08 -6.26 -8.54
N ILE A 45 13.54 -7.48 -8.54
CA ILE A 45 12.21 -7.78 -7.98
C ILE A 45 12.37 -8.42 -6.60
N GLY A 46 11.59 -7.97 -5.61
CA GLY A 46 11.61 -8.57 -4.28
C GLY A 46 10.37 -8.26 -3.46
N LEU A 47 10.03 -9.19 -2.57
CA LEU A 47 8.99 -9.02 -1.55
C LEU A 47 9.64 -9.10 -0.17
N LEU A 48 9.47 -8.07 0.64
CA LEU A 48 9.78 -8.10 2.06
C LEU A 48 8.47 -8.35 2.80
N PHE A 49 8.34 -9.52 3.42
CA PHE A 49 7.13 -9.93 4.12
C PHE A 49 7.47 -10.35 5.55
N GLU A 50 6.88 -9.65 6.54
CA GLU A 50 7.07 -9.95 7.96
C GLU A 50 5.74 -9.87 8.71
N SER A 51 5.46 -10.93 9.47
CA SER A 51 4.32 -10.96 10.40
C SER A 51 4.58 -10.16 11.68
N GLU A 52 5.85 -9.87 11.98
CA GLU A 52 6.33 -9.12 13.15
C GLU A 52 7.21 -7.95 12.69
N GLY A 53 6.65 -6.75 12.67
CA GLY A 53 7.33 -5.54 12.20
C GLY A 53 8.60 -5.15 12.97
N ASP A 54 8.82 -5.74 14.15
CA ASP A 54 10.03 -5.53 14.95
C ASP A 54 11.30 -6.01 14.23
N THR A 55 11.23 -7.09 13.44
CA THR A 55 12.37 -7.60 12.67
C THR A 55 12.97 -6.52 11.79
N LEU A 56 12.13 -5.87 10.96
CA LEU A 56 12.59 -4.78 10.11
C LEU A 56 13.03 -3.57 10.93
N SER A 57 12.27 -3.21 11.98
CA SER A 57 12.60 -2.07 12.85
C SER A 57 13.97 -2.20 13.51
N GLN A 58 14.32 -3.38 13.99
CA GLN A 58 15.63 -3.66 14.59
C GLN A 58 16.74 -3.61 13.55
N THR A 59 16.51 -4.19 12.39
CA THR A 59 17.47 -4.21 11.29
C THR A 59 17.80 -2.79 10.80
N LEU A 60 16.80 -1.95 10.58
CA LEU A 60 17.02 -0.56 10.13
C LEU A 60 17.73 0.32 11.17
N LYS A 61 17.76 -0.09 12.44
CA LYS A 61 18.52 0.61 13.51
C LYS A 61 19.94 0.11 13.67
N SER A 62 20.29 -1.03 13.08
CA SER A 62 21.63 -1.58 13.17
C SER A 62 22.58 -0.92 12.17
N ASP A 63 23.84 -0.82 12.52
CA ASP A 63 24.88 -0.21 11.66
C ASP A 63 25.05 -0.92 10.32
N TYR A 64 24.81 -2.21 10.28
CA TYR A 64 25.01 -3.06 9.08
C TYR A 64 23.71 -3.34 8.30
N GLY A 65 22.56 -3.08 8.91
CA GLY A 65 21.25 -3.43 8.35
C GLY A 65 20.42 -2.24 7.87
N ASN A 66 20.91 -1.00 7.99
CA ASN A 66 20.16 0.16 7.60
C ASN A 66 20.09 0.31 6.07
N TYR A 67 19.04 -0.21 5.47
CA TYR A 67 18.71 -0.04 4.05
C TYR A 67 17.43 0.79 3.84
N SER A 68 17.09 1.68 4.79
CA SER A 68 15.91 2.54 4.68
C SER A 68 15.96 3.49 3.47
N ASP A 69 17.16 3.92 3.08
CA ASP A 69 17.38 4.71 1.86
C ASP A 69 17.08 3.89 0.59
N VAL A 70 17.45 2.62 0.57
CA VAL A 70 17.12 1.70 -0.54
C VAL A 70 15.61 1.55 -0.68
N LEU A 71 14.87 1.37 0.43
CA LEU A 71 13.40 1.29 0.40
C LEU A 71 12.77 2.59 -0.11
N ARG A 72 13.33 3.75 0.29
CA ARG A 72 12.84 5.05 -0.18
C ARG A 72 13.07 5.28 -1.67
N LYS A 73 14.22 4.86 -2.20
CA LYS A 73 14.54 4.93 -3.63
C LYS A 73 13.74 3.91 -4.43
N ALA A 74 13.63 2.68 -3.94
CA ALA A 74 12.86 1.62 -4.58
C ALA A 74 11.38 1.96 -4.75
N PHE A 75 10.79 2.78 -3.85
CA PHE A 75 9.43 3.30 -4.01
C PHE A 75 9.25 4.09 -5.32
N HIS A 76 10.28 4.77 -5.80
CA HIS A 76 10.28 5.53 -7.05
C HIS A 76 10.99 4.79 -8.20
N HIS A 77 11.38 3.53 -7.99
CA HIS A 77 12.19 2.74 -8.96
C HIS A 77 13.51 3.41 -9.31
N GLU A 78 14.05 4.24 -8.41
CA GLU A 78 15.34 4.90 -8.59
C GLU A 78 16.49 3.92 -8.42
N LEU A 79 17.56 4.12 -9.18
CA LEU A 79 18.77 3.31 -9.09
C LEU A 79 19.30 3.25 -7.66
N VAL A 80 19.62 2.03 -7.23
CA VAL A 80 20.30 1.76 -5.97
C VAL A 80 21.61 1.02 -6.21
N SER A 81 22.66 1.42 -5.51
CA SER A 81 23.98 0.80 -5.67
C SER A 81 24.71 0.69 -4.33
N LEU A 82 25.57 -0.29 -4.24
CA LEU A 82 26.48 -0.52 -3.12
C LEU A 82 27.89 -0.78 -3.65
N SER A 83 28.87 -0.10 -3.06
CA SER A 83 30.28 -0.36 -3.32
C SER A 83 31.02 -0.58 -2.00
N ARG A 84 31.70 -1.72 -1.86
CA ARG A 84 32.54 -2.04 -0.69
C ARG A 84 33.99 -2.22 -1.10
N ARG A 85 34.87 -1.46 -0.45
CA ARG A 85 36.34 -1.53 -0.71
C ARG A 85 36.95 -2.86 -0.31
N LYS A 86 36.52 -3.45 0.81
CA LYS A 86 37.14 -4.59 1.45
C LYS A 86 37.16 -5.81 0.52
N ASP A 87 36.09 -6.07 -0.20
CA ASP A 87 35.93 -7.25 -1.05
C ASP A 87 35.79 -6.89 -2.54
N ARG A 88 36.04 -5.61 -2.90
CA ARG A 88 35.77 -5.05 -4.25
C ARG A 88 34.36 -5.37 -4.75
N GLU A 89 33.44 -5.46 -3.80
CA GLU A 89 32.04 -5.79 -4.08
C GLU A 89 31.33 -4.55 -4.64
N TYR A 90 30.76 -4.69 -5.81
CA TYR A 90 29.87 -3.71 -6.43
C TYR A 90 28.56 -4.39 -6.82
N CYS A 91 27.46 -3.80 -6.43
CA CYS A 91 26.12 -4.23 -6.81
C CYS A 91 25.33 -3.01 -7.21
N GLU A 92 24.62 -3.10 -8.33
CA GLU A 92 23.76 -2.05 -8.84
C GLU A 92 22.43 -2.64 -9.31
N VAL A 93 21.33 -2.01 -8.93
CA VAL A 93 19.98 -2.35 -9.38
C VAL A 93 19.37 -1.09 -9.98
N ALA A 94 19.23 -1.05 -11.30
CA ALA A 94 18.81 0.14 -12.04
C ALA A 94 17.34 0.49 -11.78
N ASN A 95 16.44 -0.51 -11.72
CA ASN A 95 15.00 -0.34 -11.56
C ASN A 95 14.47 -1.29 -10.46
N PRO A 96 14.72 -1.00 -9.18
CA PRO A 96 14.25 -1.84 -8.09
C PRO A 96 12.72 -1.84 -8.01
N ARG A 97 12.12 -3.02 -7.89
CA ARG A 97 10.68 -3.27 -7.75
C ARG A 97 10.45 -4.05 -6.46
N VAL A 98 10.42 -3.32 -5.35
CA VAL A 98 10.30 -3.90 -4.02
C VAL A 98 8.89 -3.69 -3.49
N SER A 99 8.24 -4.78 -3.13
CA SER A 99 6.99 -4.76 -2.35
C SER A 99 7.30 -5.04 -0.89
N VAL A 100 6.62 -4.34 0.02
CA VAL A 100 6.79 -4.52 1.46
C VAL A 100 5.42 -4.75 2.09
N ALA A 101 5.27 -5.85 2.82
CA ALA A 101 4.08 -6.15 3.59
C ALA A 101 4.47 -6.53 5.02
N LEU A 102 4.03 -5.75 5.99
CA LEU A 102 4.35 -5.90 7.39
C LEU A 102 3.08 -5.96 8.22
N ALA A 103 3.07 -6.82 9.23
CA ALA A 103 2.08 -6.75 10.28
C ALA A 103 2.77 -6.41 11.62
N GLY A 104 2.02 -5.82 12.54
CA GLY A 104 2.59 -5.49 13.84
C GLY A 104 1.63 -4.71 14.73
N THR A 105 2.05 -4.54 15.97
CA THR A 105 1.34 -3.71 16.94
C THR A 105 1.61 -2.22 16.70
N PRO A 106 0.78 -1.32 17.24
CA PRO A 106 1.03 0.12 17.15
C PRO A 106 2.41 0.55 17.66
N GLU A 107 2.93 -0.13 18.69
CA GLU A 107 4.25 0.17 19.24
C GLU A 107 5.38 -0.25 18.28
N GLN A 108 5.21 -1.36 17.56
CA GLN A 108 6.16 -1.80 16.52
C GLN A 108 6.20 -0.82 15.35
N VAL A 109 5.04 -0.27 14.94
CA VAL A 109 4.97 0.79 13.92
C VAL A 109 5.73 2.04 14.40
N ARG A 110 5.55 2.45 15.65
CA ARG A 110 6.26 3.60 16.24
C ARG A 110 7.77 3.39 16.30
N ARG A 111 8.24 2.17 16.54
CA ARG A 111 9.67 1.83 16.49
C ARG A 111 10.24 1.83 15.09
N LEU A 112 9.44 1.40 14.09
CA LEU A 112 9.83 1.40 12.68
C LEU A 112 9.91 2.83 12.11
N ILE A 113 8.95 3.67 12.49
CA ILE A 113 8.84 5.06 12.06
C ILE A 113 8.84 5.95 13.30
N PRO A 114 10.03 6.25 13.85
CA PRO A 114 10.15 7.00 15.09
C PRO A 114 9.75 8.47 14.96
N ASP A 115 9.76 9.01 13.75
CA ASP A 115 9.48 10.40 13.45
C ASP A 115 8.62 10.51 12.17
N ALA A 116 7.67 11.44 12.21
CA ALA A 116 6.79 11.75 11.09
C ALA A 116 7.56 12.32 9.87
N GLU A 117 8.72 12.94 10.07
CA GLU A 117 9.60 13.43 9.01
C GLU A 117 10.45 12.32 8.37
N ASN A 118 10.45 11.13 8.96
CA ASN A 118 11.09 9.99 8.34
C ASN A 118 10.39 9.69 7.01
N GLY A 119 11.15 9.75 5.92
CA GLY A 119 10.63 9.54 4.57
C GLY A 119 9.90 8.20 4.34
N LEU A 120 10.00 7.23 5.27
CA LEU A 120 9.23 5.99 5.23
C LEU A 120 7.75 6.22 5.56
N MET A 121 7.42 7.16 6.49
CA MET A 121 6.03 7.49 6.85
C MET A 121 5.16 7.76 5.63
N SER A 122 5.65 8.55 4.71
CA SER A 122 4.91 8.94 3.51
C SER A 122 4.89 7.87 2.39
N ARG A 123 5.61 6.78 2.55
CA ARG A 123 5.70 5.68 1.56
C ARG A 123 4.99 4.41 1.99
N PHE A 124 4.72 4.26 3.28
CA PHE A 124 3.93 3.15 3.79
C PHE A 124 2.43 3.47 3.75
N CYS A 125 1.64 2.48 3.36
CA CYS A 125 0.21 2.47 3.55
C CYS A 125 -0.10 1.81 4.89
N PHE A 126 -0.80 2.52 5.76
CA PHE A 126 -1.20 1.97 7.06
C PHE A 126 -2.63 1.47 6.98
N TYR A 127 -2.85 0.23 7.43
CA TYR A 127 -4.17 -0.33 7.56
C TYR A 127 -4.39 -0.80 9.00
N ILE A 128 -5.24 -0.10 9.74
CA ILE A 128 -5.52 -0.36 11.15
C ILE A 128 -6.66 -1.40 11.23
N ILE A 129 -6.36 -2.56 11.81
CA ILE A 129 -7.34 -3.61 12.04
C ILE A 129 -7.89 -3.47 13.44
N ARG A 130 -9.20 -3.25 13.55
CA ARG A 130 -9.91 -3.22 14.83
C ARG A 130 -10.51 -4.59 15.11
N PHE A 131 -10.10 -5.22 16.20
CA PHE A 131 -10.64 -6.51 16.60
C PHE A 131 -11.95 -6.35 17.36
N LYS A 132 -12.94 -7.17 16.99
CA LYS A 132 -14.17 -7.30 17.81
C LYS A 132 -13.81 -7.95 19.14
N ARG A 133 -14.42 -7.48 20.25
CA ARG A 133 -14.14 -8.00 21.62
C ARG A 133 -14.58 -9.44 21.86
N GLY A 134 -15.19 -10.14 20.91
CA GLY A 134 -15.66 -11.49 21.05
C GLY A 134 -14.56 -12.54 20.81
N ILE A 135 -14.56 -13.61 21.60
CA ILE A 135 -13.72 -14.77 21.36
C ILE A 135 -14.36 -15.61 20.25
N ARG A 136 -13.59 -15.89 19.21
CA ARG A 136 -14.04 -16.74 18.10
C ARG A 136 -14.02 -18.20 18.54
N ASN A 137 -15.08 -18.94 18.21
CA ASN A 137 -15.06 -20.39 18.42
C ASN A 137 -14.02 -21.04 17.50
N VAL A 138 -12.90 -21.46 18.07
CA VAL A 138 -11.82 -22.15 17.35
C VAL A 138 -12.11 -23.62 17.06
N PHE A 139 -13.12 -24.17 17.69
CA PHE A 139 -13.53 -25.57 17.53
C PHE A 139 -14.61 -25.74 16.43
N ALA A 140 -15.10 -24.63 15.86
CA ALA A 140 -16.08 -24.73 14.77
C ALA A 140 -15.41 -25.40 13.57
N THR A 141 -15.85 -26.61 13.24
CA THR A 141 -15.44 -27.34 12.04
C THR A 141 -16.17 -26.74 10.84
N SER A 142 -15.43 -26.19 9.90
CA SER A 142 -15.95 -25.88 8.57
C SER A 142 -15.69 -27.05 7.62
N ASP A 143 -16.60 -27.31 6.70
CA ASP A 143 -16.34 -28.27 5.61
C ASP A 143 -15.00 -27.97 4.94
N ILE A 144 -14.22 -29.02 4.64
CA ILE A 144 -12.87 -28.89 4.05
C ILE A 144 -12.93 -28.11 2.73
N SER A 145 -14.02 -28.28 1.96
CA SER A 145 -14.25 -27.55 0.71
C SER A 145 -14.46 -26.04 0.88
N GLN A 146 -14.89 -25.60 2.08
CA GLN A 146 -15.07 -24.20 2.46
C GLN A 146 -13.93 -23.69 3.36
N SER A 147 -12.88 -24.48 3.55
CA SER A 147 -11.74 -24.05 4.35
C SER A 147 -11.05 -22.85 3.68
N LYS A 148 -10.60 -21.89 4.49
CA LYS A 148 -9.85 -20.73 3.99
C LYS A 148 -8.63 -21.14 3.16
N ASN A 149 -7.97 -22.22 3.55
CA ASN A 149 -6.80 -22.74 2.83
C ASN A 149 -7.16 -23.23 1.42
N ALA A 150 -8.32 -23.91 1.25
CA ALA A 150 -8.79 -24.32 -0.05
C ALA A 150 -9.13 -23.11 -0.95
N MET A 151 -9.76 -22.08 -0.38
CA MET A 151 -10.06 -20.84 -1.10
C MET A 151 -8.79 -20.10 -1.50
N PHE A 152 -7.81 -19.96 -0.61
CA PHE A 152 -6.52 -19.33 -0.93
C PHE A 152 -5.75 -20.10 -1.98
N LYS A 153 -5.77 -21.44 -1.93
CA LYS A 153 -5.14 -22.27 -2.96
C LYS A 153 -5.79 -22.02 -4.33
N LEU A 154 -7.12 -22.07 -4.40
CA LEU A 154 -7.87 -21.83 -5.66
C LEU A 154 -7.56 -20.45 -6.24
N LEU A 155 -7.56 -19.39 -5.39
CA LEU A 155 -7.21 -18.04 -5.82
C LEU A 155 -5.75 -17.93 -6.27
N GLY A 156 -4.84 -18.60 -5.56
CA GLY A 156 -3.42 -18.64 -5.93
C GLY A 156 -3.19 -19.31 -7.28
N ASP A 157 -3.81 -20.47 -7.50
CA ASP A 157 -3.73 -21.21 -8.77
C ASP A 157 -4.29 -20.35 -9.93
N LYS A 158 -5.45 -19.71 -9.72
CA LYS A 158 -6.03 -18.77 -10.71
C LYS A 158 -5.09 -17.61 -10.99
N PHE A 159 -4.53 -16.99 -9.93
CA PHE A 159 -3.63 -15.85 -10.07
C PHE A 159 -2.33 -16.21 -10.79
N CYS A 160 -1.72 -17.34 -10.48
CA CYS A 160 -0.51 -17.81 -11.19
C CYS A 160 -0.77 -17.95 -12.69
N HIS A 161 -1.89 -18.55 -13.06
CA HIS A 161 -2.25 -18.71 -14.46
C HIS A 161 -2.48 -17.37 -15.19
N LEU A 162 -3.17 -16.43 -14.53
CA LEU A 162 -3.37 -15.07 -15.05
C LEU A 162 -2.04 -14.32 -15.18
N HIS A 163 -1.16 -14.44 -14.20
CA HIS A 163 0.16 -13.80 -14.21
C HIS A 163 1.05 -14.34 -15.35
N GLU A 164 1.07 -15.65 -15.58
CA GLU A 164 1.80 -16.25 -16.70
C GLU A 164 1.31 -15.71 -18.04
N ASN A 165 0.00 -15.58 -18.23
CA ASN A 165 -0.59 -14.99 -19.42
C ASN A 165 -0.18 -13.51 -19.58
N PHE A 166 -0.21 -12.75 -18.50
CA PHE A 166 0.22 -11.35 -18.50
C PHE A 166 1.67 -11.19 -18.92
N VAL A 167 2.57 -11.96 -18.33
CA VAL A 167 4.00 -11.92 -18.68
C VAL A 167 4.24 -12.34 -20.13
N ARG A 168 3.50 -13.34 -20.62
CA ARG A 168 3.64 -13.83 -21.99
C ARG A 168 3.19 -12.82 -23.04
N GLN A 169 2.19 -12.00 -22.73
CA GLN A 169 1.67 -10.99 -23.66
C GLN A 169 2.62 -9.78 -23.80
N GLY A 170 3.50 -9.50 -22.82
CA GLY A 170 4.61 -8.57 -22.96
C GLY A 170 4.29 -7.13 -22.56
N ASN A 171 4.25 -6.18 -23.50
CA ASN A 171 4.21 -4.76 -23.22
C ASN A 171 2.79 -4.23 -22.98
N TYR A 172 2.64 -3.47 -21.89
CA TYR A 172 1.40 -2.78 -21.54
C TYR A 172 1.64 -1.30 -21.33
N SER A 173 0.67 -0.48 -21.73
CA SER A 173 0.59 0.91 -21.30
C SER A 173 -0.75 1.15 -20.59
N PHE A 174 -0.74 2.02 -19.60
CA PHE A 174 -1.92 2.35 -18.82
C PHE A 174 -2.27 3.83 -19.00
N SER A 175 -3.58 4.11 -19.14
CA SER A 175 -4.09 5.47 -19.20
C SER A 175 -5.34 5.65 -18.33
N LEU A 176 -5.47 6.84 -17.77
CA LEU A 176 -6.67 7.30 -17.07
C LEU A 176 -7.44 8.21 -18.03
N PRO A 177 -8.77 8.01 -18.25
CA PRO A 177 -9.61 8.90 -19.03
C PRO A 177 -9.58 10.35 -18.53
N SER A 178 -9.77 11.33 -19.42
CA SER A 178 -9.57 12.76 -19.10
C SER A 178 -10.47 13.27 -17.99
N ASP A 179 -11.72 12.84 -17.98
CA ASP A 179 -12.71 13.14 -16.93
C ASP A 179 -12.29 12.60 -15.56
N LEU A 180 -11.76 11.39 -15.52
CA LEU A 180 -11.22 10.80 -14.28
C LEU A 180 -9.90 11.45 -13.86
N GLN A 181 -9.08 11.95 -14.81
CA GLN A 181 -7.89 12.74 -14.49
C GLN A 181 -8.24 14.05 -13.79
N GLU A 182 -9.23 14.79 -14.29
CA GLU A 182 -9.72 16.03 -13.69
C GLU A 182 -10.24 15.78 -12.28
N HIS A 183 -11.09 14.79 -12.10
CA HIS A 183 -11.60 14.36 -10.79
C HIS A 183 -10.47 13.99 -9.80
N PHE A 184 -9.47 13.27 -10.30
CA PHE A 184 -8.33 12.83 -9.49
C PHE A 184 -7.49 14.01 -9.00
N ILE A 185 -7.22 14.98 -9.87
CA ILE A 185 -6.45 16.20 -9.53
C ILE A 185 -7.23 17.06 -8.53
N GLU A 186 -8.54 17.29 -8.78
CA GLU A 186 -9.38 18.05 -7.87
C GLU A 186 -9.47 17.42 -6.47
N TYR A 187 -9.66 16.10 -6.43
CA TYR A 187 -9.69 15.34 -5.19
C TYR A 187 -8.41 15.50 -4.40
N LEU A 188 -7.24 15.24 -5.04
CA LEU A 188 -5.94 15.33 -4.36
C LEU A 188 -5.62 16.76 -3.91
N SER A 189 -5.96 17.77 -4.70
CA SER A 189 -5.74 19.18 -4.34
C SER A 189 -6.53 19.54 -3.08
N ARG A 190 -7.81 19.21 -3.06
CA ARG A 190 -8.69 19.48 -1.91
C ARG A 190 -8.23 18.73 -0.66
N VAL A 191 -7.92 17.44 -0.77
CA VAL A 191 -7.46 16.63 0.37
C VAL A 191 -6.10 17.12 0.87
N ASN A 192 -5.23 17.60 -0.01
CA ASN A 192 -3.95 18.18 0.38
C ASN A 192 -4.13 19.47 1.19
N GLU A 193 -5.02 20.37 0.77
CA GLU A 193 -5.37 21.57 1.51
C GLU A 193 -5.98 21.22 2.88
N GLU A 194 -6.99 20.34 2.90
CA GLU A 194 -7.62 19.88 4.15
C GLU A 194 -6.59 19.29 5.14
N CYS A 195 -5.69 18.41 4.67
CA CYS A 195 -4.68 17.80 5.54
C CYS A 195 -3.64 18.80 6.02
N CYS A 196 -3.22 19.76 5.18
CA CYS A 196 -2.26 20.79 5.58
C CYS A 196 -2.84 21.75 6.61
N ASP A 197 -4.09 22.18 6.41
CA ASP A 197 -4.75 23.15 7.28
C ASP A 197 -5.17 22.55 8.62
N GLU A 198 -5.64 21.32 8.63
CA GLU A 198 -6.23 20.70 9.82
C GLU A 198 -5.27 19.83 10.61
N VAL A 199 -4.21 19.32 9.98
CA VAL A 199 -3.27 18.41 10.63
C VAL A 199 -1.86 19.02 10.73
N ASP A 200 -1.16 19.13 9.61
CA ASP A 200 0.19 19.69 9.53
C ASP A 200 0.61 19.82 8.04
N ASN A 201 1.34 20.88 7.70
CA ASN A 201 1.93 21.06 6.36
C ASN A 201 2.82 19.88 5.91
N LYS A 202 3.39 19.12 6.83
CA LYS A 202 4.18 17.91 6.56
C LYS A 202 3.36 16.78 5.94
N MET A 203 2.03 16.81 6.10
CA MET A 203 1.12 15.86 5.46
C MET A 203 1.10 15.95 3.94
N GLN A 204 1.51 17.08 3.35
CA GLN A 204 1.62 17.25 1.89
C GLN A 204 2.42 16.11 1.24
N GLY A 205 3.53 15.69 1.86
CA GLY A 205 4.34 14.57 1.37
C GLY A 205 3.60 13.23 1.39
N VAL A 206 2.73 13.01 2.39
CA VAL A 206 1.89 11.81 2.51
C VAL A 206 0.80 11.81 1.44
N VAL A 207 0.07 12.92 1.29
CA VAL A 207 -1.03 13.03 0.31
C VAL A 207 -0.52 12.87 -1.13
N ARG A 208 0.58 13.51 -1.49
CA ARG A 208 1.17 13.39 -2.84
C ARG A 208 1.58 11.94 -3.17
N ARG A 209 2.15 11.22 -2.21
CA ARG A 209 2.52 9.81 -2.41
C ARG A 209 1.30 8.90 -2.37
N MET A 210 0.27 9.25 -1.61
CA MET A 210 -1.00 8.53 -1.66
C MET A 210 -1.63 8.63 -3.05
N GLY A 211 -1.55 9.77 -3.72
CA GLY A 211 -1.96 9.90 -5.12
C GLY A 211 -1.21 8.95 -6.06
N LEU A 212 0.11 8.82 -5.90
CA LEU A 212 0.89 7.85 -6.67
C LEU A 212 0.47 6.40 -6.36
N ILE A 213 0.19 6.10 -5.09
CA ILE A 213 -0.29 4.77 -4.67
C ILE A 213 -1.67 4.49 -5.27
N ALA A 214 -2.60 5.47 -5.24
CA ALA A 214 -3.92 5.36 -5.87
C ALA A 214 -3.79 5.00 -7.35
N TYR A 215 -2.94 5.71 -8.07
CA TYR A 215 -2.67 5.45 -9.48
C TYR A 215 -2.15 4.03 -9.71
N ARG A 216 -1.22 3.56 -8.88
CA ARG A 216 -0.71 2.17 -8.93
C ARG A 216 -1.79 1.13 -8.63
N ILE A 217 -2.70 1.41 -7.69
CA ILE A 217 -3.83 0.52 -7.40
C ILE A 217 -4.76 0.45 -8.61
N MET A 218 -5.06 1.58 -9.28
CA MET A 218 -5.82 1.59 -10.52
C MET A 218 -5.16 0.74 -11.60
N MET A 219 -3.84 0.86 -11.80
CA MET A 219 -3.09 0.03 -12.74
C MET A 219 -3.25 -1.46 -12.44
N VAL A 220 -3.13 -1.87 -11.19
CA VAL A 220 -3.27 -3.28 -10.77
C VAL A 220 -4.70 -3.78 -11.00
N LEU A 221 -5.72 -3.02 -10.58
CA LEU A 221 -7.13 -3.41 -10.75
C LEU A 221 -7.50 -3.55 -12.22
N THR A 222 -7.12 -2.58 -13.04
CA THR A 222 -7.36 -2.60 -14.49
C THR A 222 -6.64 -3.79 -15.16
N SER A 223 -5.40 -4.08 -14.74
CA SER A 223 -4.64 -5.22 -15.25
C SER A 223 -5.31 -6.54 -14.89
N VAL A 224 -5.74 -6.72 -13.65
CA VAL A 224 -6.42 -7.95 -13.20
C VAL A 224 -7.76 -8.13 -13.95
N ARG A 225 -8.53 -7.05 -14.13
CA ARG A 225 -9.77 -7.08 -14.92
C ARG A 225 -9.52 -7.43 -16.37
N HIS A 226 -8.47 -6.88 -16.98
CA HIS A 226 -8.08 -7.21 -18.35
C HIS A 226 -7.77 -8.70 -18.49
N LEU A 227 -6.99 -9.26 -17.59
CA LEU A 227 -6.58 -10.66 -17.60
C LEU A 227 -7.74 -11.64 -17.42
N ASP A 228 -8.74 -11.28 -16.62
CA ASP A 228 -9.93 -12.12 -16.41
C ASP A 228 -10.81 -12.18 -17.69
N ASN A 229 -10.64 -11.24 -18.62
CA ASN A 229 -11.40 -11.14 -19.87
C ASN A 229 -10.63 -11.60 -21.11
N VAL A 230 -9.33 -11.86 -21.01
CA VAL A 230 -8.51 -12.27 -22.18
C VAL A 230 -8.64 -13.76 -22.42
N ILE A 231 -9.45 -14.12 -23.40
CA ILE A 231 -9.46 -15.43 -24.03
C ILE A 231 -8.33 -15.44 -25.06
N HIS A 232 -7.23 -16.14 -24.76
CA HIS A 232 -6.09 -16.48 -25.63
C HIS A 232 -5.96 -15.67 -26.94
N LYS A 233 -5.26 -14.56 -26.91
CA LYS A 233 -4.66 -13.98 -28.12
C LYS A 233 -3.20 -14.40 -28.19
N SER A 234 -2.79 -14.84 -29.38
CA SER A 234 -1.38 -15.13 -29.69
C SER A 234 -0.52 -13.89 -29.43
N SER A 235 0.70 -14.11 -28.96
CA SER A 235 1.73 -13.10 -28.74
C SER A 235 1.84 -12.16 -29.94
N SER A 236 1.50 -10.90 -29.77
CA SER A 236 1.81 -9.82 -30.71
C SER A 236 2.83 -8.90 -30.06
N ASP A 237 3.78 -8.40 -30.82
CA ASP A 237 4.75 -7.37 -30.36
C ASP A 237 4.09 -5.99 -30.09
N GLU A 238 2.76 -5.93 -30.22
CA GLU A 238 1.98 -4.72 -30.00
C GLU A 238 1.77 -4.44 -28.51
N THR A 239 1.97 -3.18 -28.13
CA THR A 239 1.68 -2.71 -26.76
C THR A 239 0.18 -2.71 -26.52
N VAL A 240 -0.27 -3.44 -25.51
CA VAL A 240 -1.67 -3.48 -25.10
C VAL A 240 -2.01 -2.23 -24.30
N GLN A 241 -3.03 -1.50 -24.76
CA GLN A 241 -3.55 -0.33 -24.05
C GLN A 241 -4.54 -0.73 -22.96
N LEU A 242 -4.22 -0.44 -21.72
CA LEU A 242 -5.09 -0.61 -20.56
C LEU A 242 -5.69 0.75 -20.20
N VAL A 243 -7.00 0.88 -20.39
CA VAL A 243 -7.74 2.09 -20.01
C VAL A 243 -8.48 1.84 -18.71
N CYS A 244 -8.26 2.72 -17.71
CA CYS A 244 -8.90 2.60 -16.41
C CYS A 244 -10.42 2.72 -16.54
N HIS A 245 -11.14 1.75 -15.99
CA HIS A 245 -12.58 1.81 -15.90
C HIS A 245 -13.00 2.62 -14.67
N GLU A 246 -14.12 3.34 -14.75
CA GLU A 246 -14.67 4.14 -13.65
C GLU A 246 -14.83 3.33 -12.35
N PHE A 247 -15.19 2.06 -12.45
CA PHE A 247 -15.30 1.15 -11.33
C PHE A 247 -13.94 0.89 -10.63
N ASP A 248 -12.86 0.69 -11.41
CA ASP A 248 -11.52 0.49 -10.87
C ASP A 248 -10.99 1.77 -10.21
N TYR A 249 -11.30 2.92 -10.81
CA TYR A 249 -11.04 4.23 -10.22
C TYR A 249 -11.74 4.38 -8.86
N SER A 250 -13.05 4.12 -8.79
CA SER A 250 -13.83 4.27 -7.57
C SER A 250 -13.34 3.37 -6.44
N ILE A 251 -12.98 2.10 -6.75
CA ILE A 251 -12.40 1.18 -5.78
C ILE A 251 -11.05 1.72 -5.26
N ALA A 252 -10.16 2.14 -6.17
CA ALA A 252 -8.84 2.65 -5.80
C ALA A 252 -8.95 3.89 -4.90
N MET A 253 -9.85 4.82 -5.23
CA MET A 253 -10.08 6.02 -4.42
C MET A 253 -10.64 5.69 -3.05
N SER A 254 -11.60 4.75 -2.94
CA SER A 254 -12.15 4.29 -1.67
C SER A 254 -11.10 3.63 -0.77
N ILE A 255 -10.20 2.82 -1.35
CA ILE A 255 -9.06 2.25 -0.63
C ILE A 255 -8.15 3.37 -0.11
N CYS A 256 -7.81 4.32 -0.97
CA CYS A 256 -6.89 5.41 -0.61
C CYS A 256 -7.46 6.35 0.44
N ASP A 257 -8.75 6.62 0.43
CA ASP A 257 -9.40 7.36 1.52
C ASP A 257 -9.22 6.67 2.87
N THR A 258 -9.43 5.36 2.91
CA THR A 258 -9.25 4.57 4.13
C THR A 258 -7.79 4.59 4.59
N LEU A 259 -6.86 4.42 3.66
CA LEU A 259 -5.42 4.42 3.97
C LEU A 259 -4.92 5.81 4.42
N LEU A 260 -5.43 6.87 3.80
CA LEU A 260 -5.08 8.24 4.19
C LEU A 260 -5.63 8.59 5.57
N TYR A 261 -6.88 8.20 5.86
CA TYR A 261 -7.43 8.31 7.20
C TYR A 261 -6.56 7.63 8.26
N HIS A 262 -6.12 6.39 7.99
CA HIS A 262 -5.20 5.68 8.88
C HIS A 262 -3.82 6.35 8.96
N ALA A 263 -3.31 6.91 7.87
CA ALA A 263 -2.05 7.64 7.88
C ALA A 263 -2.12 8.91 8.73
N VAL A 264 -3.21 9.68 8.65
CA VAL A 264 -3.46 10.84 9.52
C VAL A 264 -3.48 10.43 10.99
N PHE A 265 -4.20 9.35 11.31
CA PHE A 265 -4.26 8.83 12.68
C PHE A 265 -2.86 8.44 13.20
N ILE A 266 -2.06 7.71 12.41
CA ILE A 266 -0.69 7.35 12.77
C ILE A 266 0.18 8.60 12.93
N TYR A 267 0.11 9.56 12.00
CA TYR A 267 0.86 10.81 12.06
C TYR A 267 0.60 11.59 13.36
N GLN A 268 -0.65 11.78 13.73
CA GLN A 268 -1.04 12.47 14.95
C GLN A 268 -0.52 11.76 16.21
N ASN A 269 -0.48 10.42 16.20
CA ASN A 269 0.03 9.63 17.32
C ASN A 269 1.58 9.55 17.38
N LEU A 270 2.28 9.79 16.28
CA LEU A 270 3.74 9.94 16.25
C LEU A 270 4.17 11.33 16.72
N SER A 271 3.43 12.37 16.33
CA SER A 271 3.75 13.79 16.60
C SER A 271 3.32 14.27 17.99
N GLY A 272 2.42 13.58 18.67
CA GLY A 272 1.87 13.97 19.96
C GLY A 272 2.68 13.47 21.16
N ASN A 273 2.85 14.32 22.17
CA ASN A 273 3.53 14.07 23.45
C ASN A 273 3.31 12.63 24.00
N GLN A 274 4.38 12.03 24.49
CA GLN A 274 4.56 10.66 24.99
C GLN A 274 3.56 10.14 26.05
N SER A 275 2.49 10.84 26.38
CA SER A 275 1.59 10.51 27.49
C SER A 275 0.20 10.00 27.11
N LYS A 276 -0.18 9.98 25.84
CA LYS A 276 -1.45 9.35 25.43
C LYS A 276 -1.19 7.95 24.88
N ARG A 277 -1.48 6.92 25.68
CA ARG A 277 -1.49 5.52 25.26
C ARG A 277 -2.29 5.37 23.99
N PHE A 278 -1.83 4.53 23.08
CA PHE A 278 -2.49 4.09 21.86
C PHE A 278 -3.80 3.36 22.27
N ASN A 279 -4.79 4.11 22.69
CA ASN A 279 -6.13 3.57 22.93
C ASN A 279 -6.89 3.72 21.61
N ALA A 280 -7.15 2.62 20.94
CA ALA A 280 -8.00 2.57 19.76
C ALA A 280 -9.44 3.12 20.02
N ASP A 281 -9.77 3.36 21.28
CA ASP A 281 -11.03 3.96 21.75
C ASP A 281 -10.92 5.48 22.01
N SER A 282 -9.73 6.13 21.81
CA SER A 282 -9.62 7.58 21.97
C SER A 282 -10.32 8.27 20.81
N GLN A 283 -11.27 9.14 21.14
CA GLN A 283 -12.07 9.93 20.22
C GLN A 283 -11.17 10.62 19.17
N GLU A 284 -11.41 10.27 17.94
CA GLU A 284 -10.79 10.85 16.77
C GLU A 284 -11.11 12.35 16.70
N THR A 285 -10.11 13.21 16.80
CA THR A 285 -10.29 14.64 17.05
C THR A 285 -10.11 15.55 15.82
N GLY A 286 -9.76 15.01 14.66
CA GLY A 286 -9.60 15.79 13.42
C GLY A 286 -10.88 15.86 12.57
N VAL A 287 -11.13 16.98 11.88
CA VAL A 287 -12.31 17.16 11.00
C VAL A 287 -12.34 16.12 9.89
N TYR A 288 -11.17 15.80 9.30
CA TYR A 288 -11.07 14.74 8.28
C TYR A 288 -11.46 13.36 8.83
N ALA A 289 -11.02 13.04 10.04
CA ALA A 289 -11.38 11.82 10.74
C ALA A 289 -12.89 11.77 11.01
N ARG A 290 -13.47 12.84 11.55
CA ARG A 290 -14.90 12.93 11.86
C ARG A 290 -15.78 12.86 10.61
N ARG A 291 -15.33 13.43 9.49
CA ARG A 291 -16.02 13.32 8.20
C ARG A 291 -16.11 11.86 7.72
N ASN A 292 -15.03 11.09 7.82
CA ASN A 292 -15.02 9.68 7.45
C ASN A 292 -15.83 8.81 8.43
N ILE A 293 -15.81 9.12 9.73
CA ILE A 293 -16.67 8.44 10.70
C ILE A 293 -18.13 8.69 10.34
N LEU A 294 -18.51 9.95 10.07
CA LEU A 294 -19.84 10.28 9.63
C LEU A 294 -20.28 9.45 8.42
N TYR A 295 -19.46 9.41 7.39
CA TYR A 295 -19.74 8.61 6.20
C TYR A 295 -19.98 7.13 6.53
N ASN A 296 -19.16 6.55 7.39
CA ASN A 296 -19.28 5.14 7.78
C ASN A 296 -20.49 4.85 8.68
N MET A 297 -20.95 5.83 9.47
CA MET A 297 -22.16 5.72 10.31
C MET A 297 -23.45 5.76 9.50
N LEU A 298 -23.43 6.40 8.32
CA LEU A 298 -24.63 6.51 7.49
C LEU A 298 -24.99 5.15 6.88
N PRO A 299 -26.27 4.78 6.75
CA PRO A 299 -26.70 3.63 5.97
C PRO A 299 -26.53 3.86 4.47
N ASP A 300 -26.63 2.80 3.65
CA ASP A 300 -26.45 2.91 2.20
C ASP A 300 -27.43 3.88 1.53
N THR A 301 -28.62 4.02 2.09
CA THR A 301 -29.61 5.03 1.68
C THR A 301 -30.13 5.74 2.92
N PHE A 302 -30.12 7.08 2.92
CA PHE A 302 -30.48 7.88 4.06
C PHE A 302 -31.14 9.22 3.65
N THR A 303 -31.87 9.81 4.58
CA THR A 303 -32.45 11.13 4.40
C THR A 303 -31.57 12.23 4.97
N LYS A 304 -31.85 13.50 4.61
CA LYS A 304 -31.15 14.65 5.23
C LYS A 304 -31.32 14.65 6.76
N LYS A 305 -32.47 14.18 7.29
CA LYS A 305 -32.69 14.07 8.74
C LYS A 305 -31.76 13.04 9.40
N ASP A 306 -31.57 11.89 8.76
CA ASP A 306 -30.65 10.85 9.26
C ASP A 306 -29.22 11.37 9.26
N TYR A 307 -28.86 12.11 8.21
CA TYR A 307 -27.56 12.77 8.11
C TYR A 307 -27.35 13.79 9.24
N ASP A 308 -28.31 14.70 9.45
CA ASP A 308 -28.20 15.71 10.48
C ASP A 308 -28.19 15.12 11.89
N ALA A 309 -28.90 14.01 12.13
CA ALA A 309 -28.84 13.26 13.39
C ALA A 309 -27.47 12.66 13.62
N ALA A 310 -26.85 12.06 12.59
CA ALA A 310 -25.49 11.52 12.67
C ALA A 310 -24.45 12.63 12.92
N VAL A 311 -24.59 13.79 12.27
CA VAL A 311 -23.73 14.97 12.50
C VAL A 311 -23.83 15.45 13.94
N LEU A 312 -25.03 15.51 14.49
CA LEU A 312 -25.27 15.92 15.88
C LEU A 312 -24.63 14.95 16.88
N THR A 313 -24.66 13.65 16.57
CA THR A 313 -23.99 12.61 17.38
C THR A 313 -22.48 12.80 17.43
N LEU A 314 -21.86 13.36 16.37
CA LEU A 314 -20.46 13.71 16.30
C LEU A 314 -20.12 15.08 16.91
N GLY A 315 -21.10 15.83 17.38
CA GLY A 315 -20.91 17.16 17.98
C GLY A 315 -20.55 18.25 16.98
N GLU A 316 -20.88 18.06 15.70
CA GLU A 316 -20.59 19.01 14.62
C GLU A 316 -21.73 20.01 14.39
N ASN A 317 -21.41 21.16 13.82
CA ASN A 317 -22.39 22.18 13.49
C ASN A 317 -22.96 22.03 12.07
N GLY A 318 -24.14 22.60 11.82
CA GLY A 318 -24.85 22.47 10.55
C GLY A 318 -24.11 23.06 9.35
N SER A 319 -23.25 24.08 9.54
CA SER A 319 -22.50 24.67 8.43
C SER A 319 -21.37 23.74 7.96
N THR A 320 -20.68 23.09 8.88
CA THR A 320 -19.67 22.05 8.59
C THR A 320 -20.34 20.84 7.94
N ALA A 321 -21.50 20.42 8.45
CA ALA A 321 -22.26 19.31 7.89
C ALA A 321 -22.66 19.54 6.42
N ASN A 322 -23.09 20.73 6.08
CA ASN A 322 -23.46 21.05 4.70
C ASN A 322 -22.24 21.01 3.75
N LYS A 323 -21.09 21.51 4.18
CA LYS A 323 -19.86 21.39 3.42
C LYS A 323 -19.45 19.91 3.18
N TRP A 324 -19.62 19.07 4.19
CA TRP A 324 -19.24 17.64 4.07
C TRP A 324 -20.15 16.86 3.13
N ILE A 325 -21.48 17.10 3.16
CA ILE A 325 -22.38 16.39 2.25
C ILE A 325 -22.17 16.82 0.80
N GLU A 326 -21.86 18.10 0.56
CA GLU A 326 -21.50 18.61 -0.77
C GLU A 326 -20.17 18.00 -1.24
N ALA A 327 -19.19 17.91 -0.36
CA ALA A 327 -17.92 17.25 -0.66
C ALA A 327 -18.12 15.77 -1.01
N PHE A 328 -18.93 15.02 -0.24
CA PHE A 328 -19.21 13.62 -0.55
C PHE A 328 -19.91 13.44 -1.91
N ILE A 329 -20.77 14.37 -2.30
CA ILE A 329 -21.42 14.35 -3.63
C ILE A 329 -20.38 14.64 -4.72
N LYS A 330 -19.57 15.68 -4.52
CA LYS A 330 -18.50 16.06 -5.46
C LYS A 330 -17.47 14.94 -5.63
N ASP A 331 -17.16 14.21 -4.55
CA ASP A 331 -16.23 13.07 -4.56
C ASP A 331 -16.83 11.78 -5.15
N GLY A 332 -18.08 11.83 -5.61
CA GLY A 332 -18.75 10.64 -6.13
C GLY A 332 -19.07 9.57 -5.08
N LYS A 333 -18.93 9.89 -3.78
CA LYS A 333 -19.27 8.99 -2.67
C LYS A 333 -20.76 8.90 -2.39
N LEU A 334 -21.48 9.98 -2.67
CA LEU A 334 -22.93 10.07 -2.51
C LEU A 334 -23.60 10.52 -3.81
N CYS A 335 -24.72 9.90 -4.16
CA CYS A 335 -25.65 10.45 -5.15
C CYS A 335 -26.93 10.95 -4.48
N ARG A 336 -27.46 12.04 -5.00
CA ARG A 336 -28.78 12.55 -4.61
C ARG A 336 -29.84 11.80 -5.42
N ILE A 337 -30.66 10.99 -4.76
CA ILE A 337 -31.76 10.25 -5.42
C ILE A 337 -32.97 11.18 -5.64
N GLU A 338 -33.33 11.92 -4.59
CA GLU A 338 -34.44 12.86 -4.55
C GLU A 338 -34.06 14.04 -3.64
N GLN A 339 -34.93 15.09 -3.60
CA GLN A 339 -34.70 16.18 -2.69
C GLN A 339 -34.63 15.69 -1.23
N GLY A 340 -33.46 15.87 -0.60
CA GLY A 340 -33.22 15.45 0.79
C GLY A 340 -33.01 13.94 0.98
N LYS A 341 -32.81 13.16 -0.08
CA LYS A 341 -32.52 11.72 0.00
C LYS A 341 -31.27 11.35 -0.79
N TYR A 342 -30.40 10.61 -0.17
CA TYR A 342 -29.06 10.30 -0.68
C TYR A 342 -28.81 8.81 -0.62
N ARG A 343 -27.90 8.33 -1.49
CA ARG A 343 -27.43 6.95 -1.52
C ARG A 343 -25.90 6.95 -1.63
N LYS A 344 -25.24 6.06 -0.88
CA LYS A 344 -23.84 5.78 -1.06
C LYS A 344 -23.57 5.17 -2.44
N ILE A 345 -22.55 5.68 -3.09
CA ILE A 345 -21.99 5.09 -4.29
C ILE A 345 -20.69 4.46 -3.82
N PHE A 346 -20.71 3.23 -3.43
CA PHE A 346 -19.62 2.39 -2.93
C PHE A 346 -18.27 3.01 -2.60
#